data_1afe5667901beb0e37177be9cfec5037
#
_entry.id   1afe5667901beb0e37177be9cfec5037
#
_cell.length_a   1.000
_cell.length_b   1.000
_cell.length_c   1.000
_cell.angle_alpha   90.00
_cell.angle_beta   90.00
_cell.angle_gamma   90.00
#
_symmetry.space_group_name_H-M   'P 1'
#
loop_
_entity.id
_entity.type
_entity.pdbx_description
1 polymer ?
#
loop_
_entity_poly.entity_id
_entity_poly.type
_entity_poly.pdbx_seq_one_letter_code
_entity_poly.pdbx_strand_id
1 'polypeptide(L)'
;ERANINVSGGGSKITYYMSIQANHDTGMLDTPKTYSYDNNIDRWNYIFQNNLTYKLTSTTKVGLRMNAQIGKLKGPNYSTSELFGAARDVAPVLFPATHPAQPDDTHIRFGNDILSGSELYTNPYAKMLSSFKEENYNTLNTVMNIEQGLDFVTKGLKLTALVNFKSWSASNFTRSIAPYYYRMMSNTWDPNNPETYELERLGDSGDDYITEKDNGYSSNSTFYFDARLDYNRTFGSHSVSGMLMYMQRENRSGVRPNRLQGFSGRFTYDYQHKYLAEFNFGYNGSERLLKEDRFEFFPAMSLGWVISEEEFWEPIKKHVGYLKLRGSYGIVGSDQMDEGPGHYLYVSNIGLSGGGYHTGFDGEVGRNGPSFGSFGVEDACWERVNKLDIGVDVELFNQLNITFDYFFDHRHKILMKRGSWPTLL
;
A
#
# COMPACT_ATOMS: atom_id res chain seq x y z
N GLU A 1 16.18 16.93 13.38
CA GLU A 1 17.55 16.44 13.54
C GLU A 1 17.72 15.09 12.89
N ARG A 2 18.91 14.84 12.30
CA ARG A 2 19.19 13.56 11.62
C ARG A 2 20.61 13.12 11.93
N ALA A 3 20.76 11.85 12.28
CA ALA A 3 22.04 11.19 12.45
C ALA A 3 22.07 9.91 11.64
N ASN A 4 23.17 9.65 10.93
CA ASN A 4 23.39 8.44 10.19
C ASN A 4 24.82 7.93 10.40
N ILE A 5 24.95 6.67 10.73
CA ILE A 5 26.23 5.97 10.81
C ILE A 5 26.14 4.77 9.89
N ASN A 6 27.12 4.63 9.01
CA ASN A 6 27.19 3.47 8.14
C ASN A 6 28.61 2.90 8.12
N VAL A 7 28.67 1.59 7.94
CA VAL A 7 29.90 0.83 7.82
C VAL A 7 29.76 -0.10 6.63
N SER A 8 30.71 -0.05 5.74
CA SER A 8 30.77 -0.96 4.59
C SER A 8 32.16 -1.51 4.43
N GLY A 9 32.25 -2.71 3.93
CA GLY A 9 33.51 -3.36 3.69
C GLY A 9 33.35 -4.68 2.97
N GLY A 10 34.47 -5.31 2.69
CA GLY A 10 34.43 -6.61 2.07
C GLY A 10 35.81 -7.13 1.73
N GLY A 11 35.82 -8.41 1.37
CA GLY A 11 36.97 -9.14 0.89
C GLY A 11 36.56 -10.14 -0.17
N SER A 12 37.40 -11.11 -0.45
CA SER A 12 37.14 -12.12 -1.50
C SER A 12 35.90 -12.97 -1.25
N LYS A 13 35.52 -13.17 0.02
CA LYS A 13 34.39 -14.04 0.41
C LYS A 13 33.18 -13.31 0.92
N ILE A 14 33.34 -12.13 1.51
CA ILE A 14 32.26 -11.41 2.20
C ILE A 14 32.22 -9.96 1.74
N THR A 15 31.03 -9.44 1.51
CA THR A 15 30.77 -8.02 1.36
C THR A 15 29.60 -7.65 2.27
N TYR A 16 29.73 -6.51 2.96
CA TYR A 16 28.71 -6.07 3.88
C TYR A 16 28.53 -4.55 3.81
N TYR A 17 27.32 -4.14 4.10
CA TYR A 17 26.92 -2.78 4.35
C TYR A 17 25.94 -2.77 5.51
N MET A 18 26.23 -1.96 6.52
CA MET A 18 25.36 -1.74 7.68
C MET A 18 25.15 -0.26 7.85
N SER A 19 23.92 0.17 8.14
CA SER A 19 23.57 1.54 8.42
C SER A 19 22.56 1.63 9.55
N ILE A 20 22.77 2.58 10.44
CA ILE A 20 21.83 2.98 11.49
C ILE A 20 21.53 4.45 11.29
N GLN A 21 20.28 4.81 11.18
CA GLN A 21 19.81 6.17 11.04
C GLN A 21 18.80 6.49 12.12
N ALA A 22 18.93 7.65 12.74
CA ALA A 22 17.94 8.21 13.65
C ALA A 22 17.49 9.57 13.10
N ASN A 23 16.18 9.74 12.98
CA ASN A 23 15.54 10.99 12.59
C ASN A 23 14.64 11.46 13.73
N HIS A 24 14.75 12.74 14.08
CA HIS A 24 13.90 13.41 15.04
C HIS A 24 13.29 14.64 14.39
N ASP A 25 11.98 14.67 14.29
CA ASP A 25 11.21 15.79 13.75
C ASP A 25 10.31 16.34 14.85
N THR A 26 10.40 17.64 15.11
CA THR A 26 9.55 18.36 16.05
C THR A 26 8.60 19.29 15.30
N GLY A 27 7.42 19.49 15.85
CA GLY A 27 6.45 20.44 15.31
C GLY A 27 6.78 21.88 15.65
N MET A 28 6.06 22.80 15.03
CA MET A 28 6.16 24.25 15.24
C MET A 28 4.87 24.83 15.88
N LEU A 29 4.05 23.98 16.49
CA LEU A 29 2.85 24.45 17.19
C LEU A 29 3.29 25.11 18.50
N ASP A 30 2.73 26.28 18.80
CA ASP A 30 2.88 26.91 20.09
C ASP A 30 1.84 26.29 21.06
N THR A 31 2.31 25.29 21.80
CA THR A 31 1.46 24.52 22.72
C THR A 31 1.88 24.82 24.16
N PRO A 32 1.09 25.58 24.93
CA PRO A 32 1.38 25.80 26.34
C PRO A 32 1.22 24.48 27.11
N LYS A 33 2.12 24.23 28.04
CA LYS A 33 2.07 23.05 28.92
C LYS A 33 1.02 23.24 30.02
N THR A 34 -0.23 23.29 29.63
CA THR A 34 -1.34 23.48 30.57
C THR A 34 -1.83 22.15 31.13
N TYR A 35 -1.81 21.13 30.31
CA TYR A 35 -2.08 19.73 30.71
C TYR A 35 -0.79 18.97 30.95
N SER A 36 -0.88 17.76 31.49
CA SER A 36 0.27 16.88 31.76
C SER A 36 0.97 16.33 30.53
N TYR A 37 0.54 16.70 29.33
CA TYR A 37 1.09 16.26 28.05
C TYR A 37 1.49 17.44 27.16
N ASP A 38 2.42 17.20 26.28
CA ASP A 38 2.84 18.14 25.23
C ASP A 38 2.14 17.75 23.92
N ASN A 39 1.41 18.70 23.33
CA ASN A 39 0.67 18.50 22.09
C ASN A 39 1.44 18.90 20.83
N ASN A 40 2.71 19.27 20.95
CA ASN A 40 3.54 19.47 19.79
C ASN A 40 3.89 18.13 19.14
N ILE A 41 4.15 18.16 17.85
CA ILE A 41 4.60 16.97 17.14
C ILE A 41 6.01 16.61 17.61
N ASP A 42 6.16 15.36 18.05
CA ASP A 42 7.44 14.73 18.38
C ASP A 42 7.50 13.39 17.67
N ARG A 43 8.32 13.31 16.62
CA ARG A 43 8.45 12.10 15.80
C ARG A 43 9.88 11.61 15.85
N TRP A 44 10.04 10.38 16.30
CA TRP A 44 11.27 9.61 16.21
C TRP A 44 11.12 8.49 15.18
N ASN A 45 12.14 8.34 14.35
CA ASN A 45 12.21 7.28 13.37
C ASN A 45 13.63 6.69 13.32
N TYR A 46 13.76 5.43 13.70
CA TYR A 46 15.00 4.68 13.68
C TYR A 46 14.95 3.71 12.50
N ILE A 47 15.99 3.72 11.68
CA ILE A 47 16.12 2.84 10.53
C ILE A 47 17.42 2.07 10.67
N PHE A 48 17.30 0.76 10.64
CA PHE A 48 18.42 -0.16 10.59
C PHE A 48 18.43 -0.88 9.25
N GLN A 49 19.56 -0.85 8.55
CA GLN A 49 19.76 -1.53 7.29
C GLN A 49 21.01 -2.42 7.38
N ASN A 50 20.88 -3.64 6.91
CA ASN A 50 21.97 -4.59 6.77
C ASN A 50 21.89 -5.28 5.41
N ASN A 51 22.99 -5.26 4.66
CA ASN A 51 23.15 -6.00 3.42
C ASN A 51 24.44 -6.82 3.55
N LEU A 52 24.31 -8.12 3.53
CA LEU A 52 25.40 -9.07 3.65
C LEU A 52 25.37 -10.02 2.44
N THR A 53 26.49 -10.17 1.78
CA THR A 53 26.67 -11.21 0.77
C THR A 53 27.89 -12.05 1.13
N TYR A 54 27.71 -13.36 1.18
CA TYR A 54 28.74 -14.30 1.52
C TYR A 54 28.91 -15.35 0.39
N LYS A 55 30.13 -15.47 -0.13
CA LYS A 55 30.51 -16.52 -1.09
C LYS A 55 30.89 -17.76 -0.27
N LEU A 56 29.93 -18.66 -0.10
CA LEU A 56 30.11 -19.89 0.67
C LEU A 56 31.12 -20.83 -0.01
N THR A 57 30.98 -20.97 -1.34
CA THR A 57 31.91 -21.70 -2.22
C THR A 57 32.21 -20.88 -3.46
N SER A 58 32.98 -21.42 -4.40
CA SER A 58 33.19 -20.79 -5.72
C SER A 58 31.90 -20.70 -6.56
N THR A 59 30.93 -21.56 -6.29
CA THR A 59 29.67 -21.68 -7.03
C THR A 59 28.43 -21.25 -6.20
N THR A 60 28.59 -21.09 -4.88
CA THR A 60 27.47 -20.79 -3.98
C THR A 60 27.63 -19.40 -3.35
N LYS A 61 26.59 -18.57 -3.47
CA LYS A 61 26.49 -17.27 -2.79
C LYS A 61 25.22 -17.23 -1.96
N VAL A 62 25.33 -16.67 -0.76
CA VAL A 62 24.20 -16.42 0.15
C VAL A 62 24.14 -14.94 0.42
N GLY A 63 22.96 -14.36 0.27
CA GLY A 63 22.68 -12.96 0.58
C GLY A 63 21.67 -12.82 1.72
N LEU A 64 21.89 -11.86 2.60
CA LEU A 64 20.94 -11.42 3.61
C LEU A 64 20.77 -9.91 3.48
N ARG A 65 19.55 -9.45 3.29
CA ARG A 65 19.19 -8.04 3.35
C ARG A 65 18.12 -7.87 4.41
N MET A 66 18.35 -6.99 5.33
CA MET A 66 17.41 -6.67 6.40
C MET A 66 17.24 -5.15 6.49
N ASN A 67 16.00 -4.71 6.53
CA ASN A 67 15.63 -3.35 6.80
C ASN A 67 14.59 -3.36 7.92
N ALA A 68 14.92 -2.71 9.03
CA ALA A 68 14.01 -2.53 10.15
C ALA A 68 13.78 -1.04 10.38
N GLN A 69 12.55 -0.66 10.55
CA GLN A 69 12.16 0.70 10.87
C GLN A 69 11.26 0.68 12.10
N ILE A 70 11.60 1.52 13.07
CA ILE A 70 10.84 1.72 14.31
C ILE A 70 10.51 3.19 14.39
N GLY A 71 9.24 3.51 14.39
CA GLY A 71 8.76 4.88 14.47
C GLY A 71 7.86 5.10 15.67
N LYS A 72 8.00 6.28 16.28
CA LYS A 72 7.15 6.77 17.34
C LYS A 72 6.74 8.19 17.00
N LEU A 73 5.43 8.45 17.01
CA LEU A 73 4.86 9.76 16.80
C LEU A 73 3.99 10.12 18.00
N LYS A 74 4.25 11.28 18.59
CA LYS A 74 3.35 11.96 19.54
C LYS A 74 2.91 13.27 18.93
N GLY A 75 1.69 13.69 19.19
CA GLY A 75 1.20 14.98 18.69
C GLY A 75 -0.31 15.13 18.83
N PRO A 76 -0.87 16.20 18.29
CA PRO A 76 -2.32 16.42 18.29
C PRO A 76 -3.06 15.25 17.66
N ASN A 77 -4.24 14.95 18.16
CA ASN A 77 -5.11 13.93 17.54
C ASN A 77 -5.67 14.39 16.18
N TYR A 78 -5.54 15.65 15.87
CA TYR A 78 -5.97 16.25 14.60
C TYR A 78 -4.78 16.53 13.70
N SER A 79 -4.98 16.40 12.40
CA SER A 79 -3.96 16.76 11.43
C SER A 79 -3.71 18.27 11.40
N THR A 80 -2.52 18.67 10.97
CA THR A 80 -2.20 20.08 10.80
C THR A 80 -3.19 20.78 9.86
N SER A 81 -3.62 20.11 8.79
CA SER A 81 -4.64 20.64 7.87
C SER A 81 -5.98 20.90 8.54
N GLU A 82 -6.42 20.01 9.44
CA GLU A 82 -7.67 20.19 10.19
C GLU A 82 -7.59 21.33 11.20
N LEU A 83 -6.44 21.51 11.86
CA LEU A 83 -6.22 22.61 12.79
C LEU A 83 -6.19 23.96 12.08
N PHE A 84 -5.46 24.06 10.97
CA PHE A 84 -5.44 25.27 10.15
C PHE A 84 -6.77 25.54 9.47
N GLY A 85 -7.50 24.50 9.04
CA GLY A 85 -8.86 24.64 8.53
C GLY A 85 -9.78 25.26 9.57
N ALA A 86 -9.80 24.71 10.78
CA ALA A 86 -10.59 25.25 11.88
C ALA A 86 -10.21 26.72 12.23
N ALA A 87 -8.91 27.03 12.22
CA ALA A 87 -8.44 28.41 12.47
C ALA A 87 -8.85 29.40 11.38
N ARG A 88 -8.96 28.94 10.13
CA ARG A 88 -9.42 29.78 9.01
C ARG A 88 -10.93 29.99 9.01
N ASP A 89 -11.68 28.95 9.40
CA ASP A 89 -13.14 28.91 9.26
C ASP A 89 -13.86 29.67 10.41
N VAL A 90 -13.11 30.12 11.44
CA VAL A 90 -13.63 30.88 12.56
C VAL A 90 -13.01 32.28 12.61
N ALA A 91 -13.86 33.32 12.61
CA ALA A 91 -13.36 34.69 12.74
C ALA A 91 -12.91 34.99 14.18
N PRO A 92 -11.69 35.52 14.40
CA PRO A 92 -11.13 35.74 15.74
C PRO A 92 -11.89 36.81 16.57
N VAL A 93 -12.80 37.54 15.93
CA VAL A 93 -13.65 38.53 16.61
C VAL A 93 -14.90 37.92 17.30
N LEU A 94 -15.20 36.64 17.02
CA LEU A 94 -16.39 35.98 17.59
C LEU A 94 -16.19 35.63 19.06
N PHE A 95 -15.03 35.13 19.41
CA PHE A 95 -14.66 34.74 20.77
C PHE A 95 -13.13 34.65 20.92
N PRO A 96 -12.58 34.83 22.11
CA PRO A 96 -11.17 34.63 22.38
C PRO A 96 -10.82 33.14 22.39
N ALA A 97 -9.54 32.78 22.20
CA ALA A 97 -9.09 31.41 22.31
C ALA A 97 -9.38 30.82 23.70
N THR A 98 -9.09 31.59 24.74
CA THR A 98 -9.35 31.26 26.14
C THR A 98 -9.76 32.51 26.91
N HIS A 99 -10.48 32.32 28.00
CA HIS A 99 -10.72 33.36 29.02
C HIS A 99 -9.70 33.22 30.15
N PRO A 100 -9.45 34.30 30.94
CA PRO A 100 -8.58 34.25 32.10
C PRO A 100 -9.00 33.17 33.09
N ALA A 101 -8.00 32.44 33.62
CA ALA A 101 -8.22 31.43 34.63
C ALA A 101 -8.56 32.09 35.97
N GLN A 102 -9.49 31.50 36.72
CA GLN A 102 -9.75 31.85 38.11
C GLN A 102 -8.98 30.94 39.07
N PRO A 103 -8.72 31.38 40.31
CA PRO A 103 -7.89 30.63 41.27
C PRO A 103 -8.36 29.19 41.54
N ASP A 104 -9.66 28.92 41.42
CA ASP A 104 -10.28 27.62 41.72
C ASP A 104 -10.54 26.78 40.44
N ASP A 105 -10.06 27.22 39.29
CA ASP A 105 -10.27 26.49 38.03
C ASP A 105 -9.44 25.22 37.97
N THR A 106 -10.08 24.11 37.67
CA THR A 106 -9.47 22.81 37.38
C THR A 106 -9.28 22.57 35.88
N HIS A 107 -9.76 23.47 35.03
CA HIS A 107 -9.83 23.34 33.59
C HIS A 107 -9.53 24.67 32.88
N ILE A 108 -9.22 24.57 31.56
CA ILE A 108 -9.08 25.75 30.71
C ILE A 108 -10.45 26.25 30.29
N ARG A 109 -10.69 27.56 30.45
CA ARG A 109 -11.91 28.21 29.96
C ARG A 109 -11.75 28.60 28.50
N PHE A 110 -12.14 27.71 27.60
CA PHE A 110 -12.10 28.02 26.17
C PHE A 110 -13.27 28.94 25.77
N GLY A 111 -12.92 29.99 25.00
CA GLY A 111 -13.94 30.86 24.43
C GLY A 111 -14.71 30.17 23.32
N ASN A 112 -16.02 30.40 23.25
CA ASN A 112 -16.86 29.91 22.15
C ASN A 112 -18.14 30.74 22.04
N ASP A 113 -18.94 30.49 20.99
CA ASP A 113 -20.29 31.04 20.83
C ASP A 113 -21.17 30.01 20.09
N ILE A 114 -22.46 30.28 20.07
CA ILE A 114 -23.47 29.47 19.44
C ILE A 114 -23.48 29.74 17.93
N LEU A 115 -23.26 28.68 17.13
CA LEU A 115 -23.34 28.72 15.67
C LEU A 115 -24.81 28.67 15.22
N SER A 116 -25.54 27.66 15.70
CA SER A 116 -26.96 27.48 15.38
C SER A 116 -27.62 26.52 16.38
N GLY A 117 -28.76 26.89 16.93
CA GLY A 117 -29.46 26.08 17.92
C GLY A 117 -28.59 25.77 19.14
N SER A 118 -28.25 24.54 19.36
CA SER A 118 -27.28 24.06 20.38
C SER A 118 -25.87 23.81 19.87
N GLU A 119 -25.62 24.01 18.57
CA GLU A 119 -24.32 23.78 17.95
C GLU A 119 -23.38 24.96 18.24
N LEU A 120 -22.16 24.64 18.66
CA LEU A 120 -21.10 25.60 18.95
C LEU A 120 -20.14 25.71 17.77
N TYR A 121 -19.46 26.86 17.66
CA TYR A 121 -18.32 27.00 16.76
C TYR A 121 -17.18 26.04 17.16
N THR A 122 -16.31 25.73 16.23
CA THR A 122 -15.09 25.00 16.53
C THR A 122 -14.03 25.96 17.04
N ASN A 123 -13.68 25.91 18.32
CA ASN A 123 -12.51 26.64 18.81
C ASN A 123 -11.23 25.90 18.41
N PRO A 124 -10.38 26.47 17.52
CA PRO A 124 -9.17 25.80 17.02
C PRO A 124 -8.16 25.51 18.13
N TYR A 125 -8.07 26.40 19.11
CA TYR A 125 -7.16 26.26 20.22
C TYR A 125 -7.59 25.14 21.18
N ALA A 126 -8.88 25.04 21.49
CA ALA A 126 -9.44 23.92 22.23
C ALA A 126 -9.20 22.59 21.47
N LYS A 127 -9.45 22.58 20.17
CA LYS A 127 -9.21 21.41 19.32
C LYS A 127 -7.74 20.97 19.35
N MET A 128 -6.80 21.90 19.37
CA MET A 128 -5.37 21.63 19.45
C MET A 128 -4.96 21.07 20.82
N LEU A 129 -5.50 21.60 21.92
CA LEU A 129 -5.05 21.27 23.28
C LEU A 129 -5.80 20.11 23.94
N SER A 130 -7.05 19.85 23.56
CA SER A 130 -7.92 18.91 24.28
C SER A 130 -7.64 17.44 24.01
N SER A 131 -6.75 17.12 23.10
CA SER A 131 -6.41 15.73 22.80
C SER A 131 -5.03 15.56 22.21
N PHE A 132 -4.43 14.39 22.44
CA PHE A 132 -3.22 13.98 21.75
C PHE A 132 -3.27 12.49 21.38
N LYS A 133 -2.47 12.12 20.42
CA LYS A 133 -2.28 10.73 20.00
C LYS A 133 -0.84 10.28 20.15
N GLU A 134 -0.69 9.02 20.39
CA GLU A 134 0.59 8.33 20.34
C GLU A 134 0.49 7.16 19.36
N GLU A 135 1.33 7.18 18.33
CA GLU A 135 1.41 6.14 17.31
C GLU A 135 2.78 5.49 17.36
N ASN A 136 2.80 4.16 17.46
CA ASN A 136 4.02 3.40 17.32
C ASN A 136 3.87 2.51 16.08
N TYR A 137 4.85 2.53 15.19
CA TYR A 137 4.84 1.69 14.01
C TYR A 137 6.20 1.01 13.83
N ASN A 138 6.14 -0.23 13.41
CA ASN A 138 7.31 -1.05 13.17
C ASN A 138 7.20 -1.69 11.79
N THR A 139 8.28 -1.67 11.05
CA THR A 139 8.39 -2.41 9.79
C THR A 139 9.67 -3.23 9.82
N LEU A 140 9.55 -4.50 9.52
CA LEU A 140 10.67 -5.40 9.30
C LEU A 140 10.55 -5.98 7.90
N ASN A 141 11.60 -5.86 7.10
CA ASN A 141 11.69 -6.50 5.79
C ASN A 141 13.02 -7.27 5.73
N THR A 142 12.94 -8.59 5.63
CA THR A 142 14.09 -9.48 5.57
C THR A 142 14.03 -10.30 4.29
N VAL A 143 15.09 -10.22 3.51
CA VAL A 143 15.27 -11.01 2.29
C VAL A 143 16.51 -11.87 2.45
N MET A 144 16.33 -13.16 2.30
CA MET A 144 17.42 -14.12 2.19
C MET A 144 17.42 -14.71 0.77
N ASN A 145 18.58 -14.76 0.14
CA ASN A 145 18.71 -15.41 -1.17
C ASN A 145 19.93 -16.32 -1.19
N ILE A 146 19.80 -17.40 -1.93
CA ILE A 146 20.89 -18.32 -2.26
C ILE A 146 20.99 -18.42 -3.78
N GLU A 147 22.19 -18.30 -4.28
CA GLU A 147 22.52 -18.52 -5.68
C GLU A 147 23.51 -19.68 -5.76
N GLN A 148 23.20 -20.68 -6.57
CA GLN A 148 24.03 -21.85 -6.80
C GLN A 148 24.29 -22.01 -8.31
N GLY A 149 25.55 -21.87 -8.71
CA GLY A 149 25.98 -22.25 -10.03
C GLY A 149 25.99 -23.79 -10.18
N LEU A 150 25.35 -24.28 -11.22
CA LEU A 150 25.21 -25.71 -11.51
C LEU A 150 25.97 -26.10 -12.80
N ASP A 151 27.07 -25.39 -13.07
CA ASP A 151 27.91 -25.66 -14.25
C ASP A 151 28.48 -27.09 -14.26
N PHE A 152 28.53 -27.76 -13.13
CA PHE A 152 28.92 -29.16 -13.00
C PHE A 152 27.85 -30.12 -13.58
N VAL A 153 26.58 -29.68 -13.67
CA VAL A 153 25.51 -30.44 -14.35
C VAL A 153 25.50 -30.08 -15.84
N THR A 154 25.41 -28.79 -16.13
CA THR A 154 25.54 -28.25 -17.49
C THR A 154 25.97 -26.78 -17.44
N LYS A 155 26.88 -26.38 -18.33
CA LYS A 155 27.37 -24.99 -18.36
C LYS A 155 26.24 -24.01 -18.60
N GLY A 156 26.21 -22.95 -17.79
CA GLY A 156 25.23 -21.90 -17.88
C GLY A 156 23.95 -22.16 -17.09
N LEU A 157 23.90 -23.24 -16.31
CA LEU A 157 22.77 -23.53 -15.40
C LEU A 157 23.01 -22.88 -14.03
N LYS A 158 21.99 -22.22 -13.49
CA LYS A 158 22.03 -21.57 -12.19
C LYS A 158 20.69 -21.74 -11.47
N LEU A 159 20.75 -22.08 -10.20
CA LEU A 159 19.60 -22.10 -9.29
C LEU A 159 19.65 -20.86 -8.39
N THR A 160 18.55 -20.16 -8.27
CA THR A 160 18.36 -19.07 -7.30
C THR A 160 17.14 -19.37 -6.47
N ALA A 161 17.24 -19.27 -5.14
CA ALA A 161 16.09 -19.32 -4.27
C ALA A 161 16.08 -18.07 -3.40
N LEU A 162 14.89 -17.55 -3.13
CA LEU A 162 14.67 -16.33 -2.35
C LEU A 162 13.52 -16.52 -1.38
N VAL A 163 13.74 -16.10 -0.15
CA VAL A 163 12.69 -15.95 0.88
C VAL A 163 12.64 -14.49 1.28
N ASN A 164 11.46 -13.91 1.27
CA ASN A 164 11.20 -12.58 1.81
C ASN A 164 10.14 -12.67 2.89
N PHE A 165 10.45 -12.11 4.03
CA PHE A 165 9.50 -11.89 5.12
C PHE A 165 9.40 -10.40 5.40
N LYS A 166 8.19 -9.86 5.24
CA LYS A 166 7.87 -8.49 5.58
C LYS A 166 6.79 -8.48 6.65
N SER A 167 7.01 -7.72 7.71
CA SER A 167 6.03 -7.47 8.76
C SER A 167 5.90 -5.98 8.99
N TRP A 168 4.68 -5.53 9.13
CA TRP A 168 4.35 -4.18 9.55
C TRP A 168 3.35 -4.26 10.70
N SER A 169 3.54 -3.42 11.70
CA SER A 169 2.60 -3.29 12.81
C SER A 169 2.50 -1.84 13.24
N ALA A 170 1.31 -1.44 13.66
CA ALA A 170 1.06 -0.15 14.26
C ALA A 170 0.10 -0.28 15.42
N SER A 171 0.35 0.49 16.48
CA SER A 171 -0.58 0.74 17.57
C SER A 171 -0.86 2.23 17.68
N ASN A 172 -2.08 2.59 17.96
CA ASN A 172 -2.50 3.98 18.10
C ASN A 172 -3.45 4.10 19.29
N PHE A 173 -3.13 4.99 20.20
CA PHE A 173 -4.06 5.38 21.23
C PHE A 173 -4.18 6.91 21.31
N THR A 174 -5.34 7.35 21.74
CA THR A 174 -5.69 8.75 21.88
C THR A 174 -6.08 9.02 23.33
N ARG A 175 -5.60 10.13 23.85
CA ARG A 175 -6.06 10.68 25.10
C ARG A 175 -6.77 12.00 24.84
N SER A 176 -7.92 12.18 25.42
CA SER A 176 -8.73 13.38 25.20
C SER A 176 -9.45 13.80 26.47
N ILE A 177 -9.73 15.09 26.52
CA ILE A 177 -10.56 15.72 27.53
C ILE A 177 -11.61 16.54 26.79
N ALA A 178 -12.86 16.44 27.16
CA ALA A 178 -13.89 17.32 26.59
C ALA A 178 -13.69 18.74 27.11
N PRO A 179 -13.53 19.74 26.22
CA PRO A 179 -13.25 21.09 26.64
C PRO A 179 -14.49 21.76 27.25
N TYR A 180 -14.27 22.63 28.24
CA TYR A 180 -15.28 23.54 28.76
C TYR A 180 -15.31 24.81 27.94
N TYR A 181 -16.48 25.18 27.41
CA TYR A 181 -16.68 26.36 26.60
C TYR A 181 -17.45 27.45 27.35
N TYR A 182 -16.99 28.67 27.15
CA TYR A 182 -17.56 29.85 27.82
C TYR A 182 -17.78 30.99 26.85
N ARG A 183 -18.82 31.78 27.11
CA ARG A 183 -19.15 33.01 26.42
C ARG A 183 -19.25 34.15 27.42
N MET A 184 -18.80 35.34 27.00
CA MET A 184 -19.01 36.56 27.80
C MET A 184 -20.49 36.90 27.82
N MET A 185 -21.05 37.12 29.01
CA MET A 185 -22.44 37.56 29.17
C MET A 185 -22.62 38.98 28.65
N SER A 186 -23.71 39.20 27.91
CA SER A 186 -24.04 40.51 27.38
C SER A 186 -24.22 41.52 28.49
N ASN A 187 -23.71 42.77 28.29
CA ASN A 187 -23.80 43.90 29.21
C ASN A 187 -23.05 43.75 30.55
N THR A 188 -22.16 42.79 30.71
CA THR A 188 -21.36 42.65 31.94
C THR A 188 -19.95 43.26 31.77
N TRP A 189 -19.55 43.61 30.55
CA TRP A 189 -18.27 44.23 30.29
C TRP A 189 -18.26 45.71 30.62
N ASP A 190 -17.28 46.13 31.44
CA ASP A 190 -17.05 47.54 31.81
C ASP A 190 -15.79 48.07 31.09
N PRO A 191 -15.92 49.11 30.24
CA PRO A 191 -14.76 49.69 29.55
C PRO A 191 -13.73 50.31 30.49
N ASN A 192 -14.11 50.69 31.74
CA ASN A 192 -13.18 51.22 32.75
C ASN A 192 -12.43 50.09 33.50
N ASN A 193 -12.95 48.88 33.45
CA ASN A 193 -12.36 47.70 34.06
C ASN A 193 -12.56 46.47 33.14
N PRO A 194 -11.84 46.43 32.03
CA PRO A 194 -12.09 45.45 30.95
C PRO A 194 -11.84 43.99 31.34
N GLU A 195 -11.27 43.73 32.52
CA GLU A 195 -11.03 42.36 33.03
C GLU A 195 -12.21 41.84 33.87
N THR A 196 -13.21 42.70 34.18
CA THR A 196 -14.40 42.32 34.95
C THR A 196 -15.58 42.10 34.04
N TYR A 197 -15.82 40.86 33.70
CA TYR A 197 -17.00 40.42 32.98
C TYR A 197 -17.45 39.05 33.49
N GLU A 198 -18.72 38.77 33.35
CA GLU A 198 -19.28 37.48 33.73
C GLU A 198 -19.27 36.52 32.55
N LEU A 199 -18.97 35.26 32.83
CA LEU A 199 -18.92 34.18 31.83
C LEU A 199 -20.11 33.24 31.99
N GLU A 200 -20.76 32.94 30.90
CA GLU A 200 -21.75 31.87 30.79
C GLU A 200 -21.12 30.64 30.23
N ARG A 201 -21.31 29.48 30.89
CA ARG A 201 -20.89 28.18 30.36
C ARG A 201 -21.84 27.79 29.23
N LEU A 202 -21.24 27.34 28.09
CA LEU A 202 -21.98 26.89 26.93
C LEU A 202 -22.03 25.36 26.88
N GLY A 203 -23.27 24.82 26.80
CA GLY A 203 -23.51 23.40 26.71
C GLY A 203 -23.15 22.61 27.97
N ASP A 204 -23.37 21.31 27.92
CA ASP A 204 -23.11 20.38 29.03
C ASP A 204 -21.77 19.63 28.86
N SER A 205 -21.01 19.91 27.78
CA SER A 205 -19.69 19.31 27.54
C SER A 205 -18.66 19.85 28.54
N GLY A 206 -17.72 18.99 28.88
CA GLY A 206 -16.60 19.31 29.74
C GLY A 206 -16.31 18.16 30.69
N ASP A 207 -15.05 17.70 30.68
CA ASP A 207 -14.56 16.65 31.56
C ASP A 207 -13.46 17.19 32.47
N ASP A 208 -13.44 16.75 33.71
CA ASP A 208 -12.36 17.08 34.66
C ASP A 208 -11.16 16.14 34.51
N TYR A 209 -11.32 15.05 33.79
CA TYR A 209 -10.30 13.99 33.64
C TYR A 209 -10.06 13.63 32.18
N ILE A 210 -8.81 13.32 31.89
CA ILE A 210 -8.40 12.81 30.59
C ILE A 210 -8.90 11.38 30.43
N THR A 211 -9.61 11.12 29.35
CA THR A 211 -10.02 9.78 28.93
C THR A 211 -9.03 9.19 27.93
N GLU A 212 -8.76 7.88 28.07
CA GLU A 212 -7.93 7.16 27.13
C GLU A 212 -8.80 6.29 26.23
N LYS A 213 -8.53 6.34 24.93
CA LYS A 213 -9.14 5.50 23.93
C LYS A 213 -8.05 4.72 23.20
N ASP A 214 -8.10 3.41 23.35
CA ASP A 214 -7.33 2.51 22.51
C ASP A 214 -8.00 2.44 21.12
N ASN A 215 -7.32 2.94 20.09
CA ASN A 215 -7.80 2.89 18.71
C ASN A 215 -7.39 1.59 18.01
N GLY A 216 -6.78 0.68 18.75
CA GLY A 216 -6.47 -0.66 18.34
C GLY A 216 -5.07 -0.86 17.78
N TYR A 217 -4.83 -2.09 17.47
CA TYR A 217 -3.59 -2.60 16.89
C TYR A 217 -3.87 -3.09 15.48
N SER A 218 -3.03 -2.69 14.55
CA SER A 218 -3.07 -3.16 13.17
C SER A 218 -1.75 -3.85 12.83
N SER A 219 -1.83 -4.97 12.16
CA SER A 219 -0.65 -5.68 11.68
C SER A 219 -0.88 -6.30 10.31
N ASN A 220 0.17 -6.36 9.53
CA ASN A 220 0.20 -7.03 8.25
C ASN A 220 1.54 -7.76 8.13
N SER A 221 1.51 -8.97 7.61
CA SER A 221 2.71 -9.72 7.27
C SER A 221 2.61 -10.34 5.90
N THR A 222 3.73 -10.36 5.19
CA THR A 222 3.87 -10.98 3.89
C THR A 222 5.00 -11.99 3.96
N PHE A 223 4.72 -13.20 3.60
CA PHE A 223 5.70 -14.21 3.30
C PHE A 223 5.75 -14.44 1.79
N TYR A 224 6.93 -14.39 1.22
CA TYR A 224 7.17 -14.66 -0.19
C TYR A 224 8.35 -15.62 -0.33
N PHE A 225 8.16 -16.60 -1.18
CA PHE A 225 9.19 -17.57 -1.56
C PHE A 225 9.20 -17.71 -3.08
N ASP A 226 10.38 -17.70 -3.69
CA ASP A 226 10.59 -18.16 -5.05
C ASP A 226 11.81 -19.05 -5.17
N ALA A 227 11.74 -19.98 -6.13
CA ALA A 227 12.85 -20.78 -6.56
C ALA A 227 12.90 -20.74 -8.10
N ARG A 228 14.03 -20.35 -8.64
CA ARG A 228 14.23 -20.10 -10.06
C ARG A 228 15.43 -20.86 -10.59
N LEU A 229 15.23 -21.58 -11.69
CA LEU A 229 16.25 -22.24 -12.45
C LEU A 229 16.46 -21.48 -13.76
N ASP A 230 17.65 -20.91 -13.93
CA ASP A 230 18.07 -20.16 -15.12
C ASP A 230 19.06 -20.99 -15.91
N TYR A 231 18.89 -21.04 -17.23
CA TYR A 231 19.83 -21.62 -18.17
C TYR A 231 20.15 -20.62 -19.26
N ASN A 232 21.41 -20.41 -19.56
CA ASN A 232 21.86 -19.53 -20.63
C ASN A 232 23.11 -20.11 -21.27
N ARG A 233 23.05 -20.37 -22.61
CA ARG A 233 24.18 -20.93 -23.34
C ARG A 233 24.11 -20.60 -24.82
N THR A 234 25.27 -20.34 -25.40
CA THR A 234 25.45 -20.14 -26.83
C THR A 234 26.19 -21.36 -27.45
N PHE A 235 25.65 -21.88 -28.51
CA PHE A 235 26.17 -23.01 -29.29
C PHE A 235 26.43 -22.54 -30.72
N GLY A 236 27.66 -22.09 -31.01
CA GLY A 236 27.96 -21.48 -32.29
C GLY A 236 27.08 -20.27 -32.56
N SER A 237 26.25 -20.35 -33.59
CA SER A 237 25.31 -19.27 -33.97
C SER A 237 23.97 -19.32 -33.24
N HIS A 238 23.76 -20.25 -32.32
CA HIS A 238 22.51 -20.47 -31.61
C HIS A 238 22.64 -20.01 -30.15
N SER A 239 21.89 -19.05 -29.72
CA SER A 239 21.79 -18.64 -28.32
C SER A 239 20.46 -19.11 -27.75
N VAL A 240 20.52 -19.85 -26.65
CA VAL A 240 19.36 -20.42 -25.96
C VAL A 240 19.35 -19.92 -24.52
N SER A 241 18.24 -19.35 -24.06
CA SER A 241 18.04 -19.15 -22.65
C SER A 241 16.70 -19.71 -22.18
N GLY A 242 16.66 -20.11 -20.93
CA GLY A 242 15.46 -20.63 -20.30
C GLY A 242 15.40 -20.25 -18.83
N MET A 243 14.22 -20.03 -18.34
CA MET A 243 13.94 -19.81 -16.93
C MET A 243 12.70 -20.60 -16.55
N LEU A 244 12.79 -21.32 -15.44
CA LEU A 244 11.63 -21.92 -14.76
C LEU A 244 11.60 -21.38 -13.35
N MET A 245 10.44 -20.96 -12.89
CA MET A 245 10.26 -20.38 -11.56
C MET A 245 8.99 -20.91 -10.90
N TYR A 246 9.13 -21.30 -9.65
CA TYR A 246 8.00 -21.48 -8.73
C TYR A 246 7.97 -20.33 -7.75
N MET A 247 6.78 -19.80 -7.46
CA MET A 247 6.60 -18.74 -6.48
C MET A 247 5.39 -19.00 -5.58
N GLN A 248 5.49 -18.55 -4.36
CA GLN A 248 4.40 -18.54 -3.38
C GLN A 248 4.42 -17.23 -2.59
N ARG A 249 3.24 -16.63 -2.43
CA ARG A 249 3.06 -15.44 -1.60
C ARG A 249 1.87 -15.66 -0.66
N GLU A 250 2.06 -15.29 0.60
CA GLU A 250 1.01 -15.26 1.60
C GLU A 250 0.99 -13.87 2.26
N ASN A 251 -0.14 -13.18 2.18
CA ASN A 251 -0.38 -11.92 2.88
C ASN A 251 -1.37 -12.17 4.01
N ARG A 252 -1.03 -11.70 5.21
CA ARG A 252 -1.90 -11.77 6.39
C ARG A 252 -2.20 -10.36 6.88
N SER A 253 -3.41 -9.88 6.67
CA SER A 253 -3.93 -8.62 7.20
C SER A 253 -5.17 -8.80 8.07
N GLY A 254 -5.57 -10.04 8.31
CA GLY A 254 -6.74 -10.42 9.09
C GLY A 254 -6.69 -11.89 9.47
N VAL A 255 -7.84 -12.45 9.84
CA VAL A 255 -7.95 -13.86 10.30
C VAL A 255 -7.60 -14.84 9.18
N ARG A 256 -7.98 -14.53 7.95
CA ARG A 256 -7.70 -15.38 6.79
C ARG A 256 -6.58 -14.78 5.95
N PRO A 257 -5.54 -15.55 5.62
CA PRO A 257 -4.48 -15.07 4.74
C PRO A 257 -4.97 -15.01 3.29
N ASN A 258 -4.31 -14.18 2.50
CA ASN A 258 -4.44 -14.13 1.05
C ASN A 258 -3.25 -14.85 0.42
N ARG A 259 -3.48 -15.92 -0.34
CA ARG A 259 -2.44 -16.75 -0.91
C ARG A 259 -2.49 -16.74 -2.43
N LEU A 260 -1.31 -16.62 -3.00
CA LEU A 260 -1.06 -16.76 -4.42
C LEU A 260 0.12 -17.70 -4.61
N GLN A 261 0.03 -18.63 -5.55
CA GLN A 261 1.16 -19.46 -5.96
C GLN A 261 1.15 -19.61 -7.47
N GLY A 262 2.32 -19.83 -8.04
CA GLY A 262 2.42 -19.96 -9.47
C GLY A 262 3.69 -20.67 -9.90
N PHE A 263 3.58 -21.26 -11.07
CA PHE A 263 4.70 -21.82 -11.80
C PHE A 263 4.82 -21.08 -13.14
N SER A 264 5.97 -20.55 -13.46
CA SER A 264 6.17 -19.80 -14.69
C SER A 264 7.45 -20.21 -15.41
N GLY A 265 7.46 -20.03 -16.70
CA GLY A 265 8.61 -20.30 -17.52
C GLY A 265 8.76 -19.31 -18.65
N ARG A 266 9.99 -19.11 -19.05
CA ARG A 266 10.40 -18.32 -20.20
C ARG A 266 11.49 -19.07 -20.96
N PHE A 267 11.34 -19.18 -22.27
CA PHE A 267 12.33 -19.78 -23.17
C PHE A 267 12.58 -18.82 -24.32
N THR A 268 13.85 -18.51 -24.57
CA THR A 268 14.22 -17.65 -25.68
C THR A 268 15.24 -18.37 -26.57
N TYR A 269 15.10 -18.11 -27.83
CA TYR A 269 16.01 -18.64 -28.86
C TYR A 269 16.38 -17.53 -29.83
N ASP A 270 17.66 -17.42 -30.10
CA ASP A 270 18.24 -16.45 -31.02
C ASP A 270 19.18 -17.18 -31.95
N TYR A 271 18.98 -17.03 -33.25
CA TYR A 271 19.84 -17.53 -34.29
C TYR A 271 20.50 -16.37 -35.03
N GLN A 272 21.81 -16.19 -34.83
CA GLN A 272 22.65 -15.16 -35.47
C GLN A 272 22.10 -13.72 -35.32
N HIS A 273 21.31 -13.46 -34.32
CA HIS A 273 20.55 -12.20 -34.14
C HIS A 273 19.57 -11.88 -35.27
N LYS A 274 19.31 -12.85 -36.17
CA LYS A 274 18.38 -12.73 -37.30
C LYS A 274 16.97 -13.19 -36.93
N TYR A 275 16.90 -14.39 -36.36
CA TYR A 275 15.62 -15.01 -35.98
C TYR A 275 15.53 -15.14 -34.48
N LEU A 276 14.48 -14.52 -33.93
CA LEU A 276 14.23 -14.47 -32.50
C LEU A 276 12.91 -15.17 -32.20
N ALA A 277 12.91 -16.05 -31.23
CA ALA A 277 11.68 -16.68 -30.74
C ALA A 277 11.65 -16.67 -29.23
N GLU A 278 10.49 -16.40 -28.66
CA GLU A 278 10.29 -16.44 -27.23
C GLU A 278 8.95 -17.12 -26.91
N PHE A 279 8.97 -17.98 -25.92
CA PHE A 279 7.79 -18.62 -25.36
C PHE A 279 7.77 -18.38 -23.86
N ASN A 280 6.66 -17.83 -23.37
CA ASN A 280 6.40 -17.61 -21.96
C ASN A 280 5.15 -18.37 -21.54
N PHE A 281 5.12 -18.80 -20.30
CA PHE A 281 3.89 -19.29 -19.70
C PHE A 281 3.85 -18.98 -18.20
N GLY A 282 2.64 -18.81 -17.69
CA GLY A 282 2.32 -18.79 -16.29
C GLY A 282 1.20 -19.80 -15.98
N TYR A 283 1.37 -20.57 -14.93
CA TYR A 283 0.33 -21.41 -14.35
C TYR A 283 0.11 -20.93 -12.92
N ASN A 284 -0.87 -20.05 -12.74
CA ASN A 284 -1.06 -19.31 -11.50
C ASN A 284 -2.34 -19.74 -10.80
N GLY A 285 -2.27 -19.82 -9.47
CA GLY A 285 -3.39 -20.17 -8.62
C GLY A 285 -3.68 -19.09 -7.59
N SER A 286 -4.92 -18.65 -7.51
CA SER A 286 -5.44 -17.68 -6.55
C SER A 286 -6.50 -18.30 -5.66
N GLU A 287 -6.40 -18.14 -4.35
CA GLU A 287 -7.43 -18.65 -3.43
C GLU A 287 -8.71 -17.79 -3.39
N ARG A 288 -8.75 -16.68 -4.12
CA ARG A 288 -9.97 -15.89 -4.32
C ARG A 288 -11.05 -16.67 -5.05
N LEU A 289 -10.63 -17.67 -5.83
CA LEU A 289 -11.50 -18.52 -6.67
C LEU A 289 -11.74 -19.88 -6.02
N LEU A 290 -12.82 -20.54 -6.43
CA LEU A 290 -13.11 -21.93 -6.04
C LEU A 290 -11.97 -22.86 -6.43
N LYS A 291 -11.87 -23.98 -5.74
CA LYS A 291 -10.77 -24.94 -5.92
C LYS A 291 -10.62 -25.41 -7.37
N GLU A 292 -11.74 -25.53 -8.09
CA GLU A 292 -11.80 -26.03 -9.47
C GLU A 292 -11.28 -25.00 -10.47
N ASP A 293 -11.55 -23.71 -10.25
CA ASP A 293 -11.17 -22.59 -11.11
C ASP A 293 -9.94 -21.83 -10.61
N ARG A 294 -9.31 -22.33 -9.56
CA ARG A 294 -8.21 -21.65 -8.87
C ARG A 294 -6.99 -21.48 -9.75
N PHE A 295 -6.63 -22.52 -10.52
CA PHE A 295 -5.41 -22.54 -11.34
C PHE A 295 -5.75 -22.34 -12.81
N GLU A 296 -5.01 -21.44 -13.46
CA GLU A 296 -5.20 -21.12 -14.87
C GLU A 296 -3.86 -21.03 -15.58
N PHE A 297 -3.83 -21.44 -16.87
CA PHE A 297 -2.65 -21.41 -17.72
C PHE A 297 -2.68 -20.22 -18.69
N PHE A 298 -1.61 -19.43 -18.68
CA PHE A 298 -1.46 -18.20 -19.44
C PHE A 298 -0.22 -18.30 -20.34
N PRO A 299 -0.34 -18.83 -21.57
CA PRO A 299 0.75 -18.87 -22.53
C PRO A 299 0.91 -17.54 -23.27
N ALA A 300 2.15 -17.26 -23.70
CA ALA A 300 2.46 -16.19 -24.63
C ALA A 300 3.63 -16.60 -25.53
N MET A 301 3.59 -16.21 -26.79
CA MET A 301 4.64 -16.48 -27.76
C MET A 301 4.96 -15.19 -28.54
N SER A 302 6.23 -14.98 -28.81
CA SER A 302 6.67 -13.92 -29.72
C SER A 302 7.72 -14.40 -30.70
N LEU A 303 7.69 -13.82 -31.88
CA LEU A 303 8.64 -14.06 -32.96
C LEU A 303 9.18 -12.71 -33.46
N GLY A 304 10.46 -12.71 -33.81
CA GLY A 304 11.12 -11.54 -34.39
C GLY A 304 12.03 -11.95 -35.53
N TRP A 305 12.04 -11.15 -36.60
CA TRP A 305 12.92 -11.30 -37.71
C TRP A 305 13.66 -10.00 -37.98
N VAL A 306 14.96 -10.00 -37.85
CA VAL A 306 15.82 -8.86 -38.13
C VAL A 306 16.27 -8.96 -39.60
N ILE A 307 15.48 -8.39 -40.48
CA ILE A 307 15.66 -8.47 -41.96
C ILE A 307 16.98 -7.79 -42.34
N SER A 308 17.34 -6.72 -41.63
CA SER A 308 18.59 -5.98 -41.92
C SER A 308 19.88 -6.78 -41.67
N GLU A 309 19.82 -7.92 -41.01
CA GLU A 309 20.95 -8.81 -40.81
C GLU A 309 21.06 -9.91 -41.87
N GLU A 310 20.13 -9.94 -42.86
CA GLU A 310 20.19 -10.86 -43.98
C GLU A 310 21.17 -10.38 -45.07
N GLU A 311 21.84 -11.31 -45.75
CA GLU A 311 22.84 -11.01 -46.78
C GLU A 311 22.22 -10.18 -47.94
N PHE A 312 20.97 -10.42 -48.30
CA PHE A 312 20.28 -9.69 -49.34
C PHE A 312 20.02 -8.22 -49.01
N TRP A 313 20.13 -7.82 -47.72
CA TRP A 313 19.87 -6.45 -47.25
C TRP A 313 21.08 -5.51 -47.37
N GLU A 314 22.29 -6.06 -47.53
CA GLU A 314 23.55 -5.28 -47.58
C GLU A 314 23.49 -4.06 -48.55
N PRO A 315 22.93 -4.13 -49.79
CA PRO A 315 22.83 -2.96 -50.68
C PRO A 315 21.97 -1.84 -50.14
N ILE A 316 21.00 -2.15 -49.30
CA ILE A 316 19.98 -1.22 -48.75
C ILE A 316 20.43 -0.63 -47.41
N LYS A 317 21.37 -1.24 -46.73
CA LYS A 317 21.84 -0.92 -45.37
C LYS A 317 22.29 0.54 -45.18
N LYS A 318 22.75 1.20 -46.27
CA LYS A 318 23.11 2.63 -46.27
C LYS A 318 21.91 3.54 -46.04
N HIS A 319 20.71 3.14 -46.46
CA HIS A 319 19.48 3.94 -46.38
C HIS A 319 18.59 3.45 -45.22
N VAL A 320 18.54 2.12 -45.01
CA VAL A 320 17.79 1.48 -43.95
C VAL A 320 18.77 0.63 -43.13
N GLY A 321 19.35 1.22 -42.09
CA GLY A 321 20.37 0.61 -41.26
C GLY A 321 19.86 -0.58 -40.43
N TYR A 322 18.60 -0.51 -40.01
CA TYR A 322 17.95 -1.56 -39.25
C TYR A 322 16.50 -1.74 -39.68
N LEU A 323 16.08 -2.99 -39.84
CA LEU A 323 14.68 -3.35 -40.06
C LEU A 323 14.39 -4.66 -39.31
N LYS A 324 13.40 -4.58 -38.38
CA LYS A 324 12.92 -5.74 -37.64
C LYS A 324 11.40 -5.82 -37.71
N LEU A 325 10.91 -7.00 -38.05
CA LEU A 325 9.52 -7.38 -37.89
C LEU A 325 9.36 -8.16 -36.58
N ARG A 326 8.30 -7.90 -35.85
CA ARG A 326 7.98 -8.63 -34.62
C ARG A 326 6.48 -8.87 -34.52
N GLY A 327 6.15 -9.99 -33.88
CA GLY A 327 4.76 -10.32 -33.58
C GLY A 327 4.69 -11.11 -32.29
N SER A 328 3.68 -10.83 -31.50
CA SER A 328 3.39 -11.58 -30.27
C SER A 328 1.92 -11.87 -30.11
N TYR A 329 1.63 -13.01 -29.54
CA TYR A 329 0.30 -13.37 -29.10
C TYR A 329 0.38 -13.99 -27.71
N GLY A 330 -0.49 -13.58 -26.80
CA GLY A 330 -0.51 -14.09 -25.45
C GLY A 330 -1.85 -13.94 -24.75
N ILE A 331 -2.02 -14.76 -23.72
CA ILE A 331 -3.17 -14.70 -22.82
C ILE A 331 -2.67 -14.21 -21.45
N VAL A 332 -3.30 -13.16 -20.95
CA VAL A 332 -3.03 -12.61 -19.62
C VAL A 332 -4.27 -12.78 -18.75
N GLY A 333 -4.07 -13.21 -17.51
CA GLY A 333 -5.15 -13.34 -16.53
C GLY A 333 -5.04 -12.34 -15.38
N SER A 334 -6.18 -11.99 -14.81
CA SER A 334 -6.28 -11.22 -13.57
C SER A 334 -7.25 -11.90 -12.61
N ASP A 335 -6.87 -11.97 -11.33
CA ASP A 335 -7.74 -12.31 -10.22
C ASP A 335 -8.22 -11.08 -9.44
N GLN A 336 -7.80 -9.89 -9.89
CA GLN A 336 -8.16 -8.59 -9.31
C GLN A 336 -9.52 -8.15 -9.87
N MET A 337 -10.56 -8.54 -9.16
CA MET A 337 -11.93 -8.15 -9.48
C MET A 337 -12.35 -7.09 -8.47
N ASP A 338 -12.68 -5.91 -8.94
CA ASP A 338 -13.09 -4.78 -8.09
C ASP A 338 -14.49 -4.98 -7.51
N GLU A 339 -15.29 -5.80 -8.16
CA GLU A 339 -16.65 -6.14 -7.78
C GLU A 339 -16.72 -7.54 -7.16
N GLY A 340 -17.52 -7.73 -6.11
CA GLY A 340 -17.72 -9.04 -5.53
C GLY A 340 -17.95 -9.03 -4.01
N PRO A 341 -18.18 -10.20 -3.42
CA PRO A 341 -18.51 -10.35 -1.99
C PRO A 341 -17.31 -10.18 -1.03
N GLY A 342 -16.17 -9.77 -1.51
CA GLY A 342 -14.94 -9.60 -0.74
C GLY A 342 -13.78 -10.40 -1.31
N HIS A 343 -12.76 -10.69 -0.47
CA HIS A 343 -11.55 -11.37 -0.94
C HIS A 343 -11.83 -12.76 -1.52
N TYR A 344 -12.67 -13.54 -0.85
CA TYR A 344 -13.11 -14.87 -1.33
C TYR A 344 -14.43 -14.71 -2.08
N LEU A 345 -14.36 -14.70 -3.40
CA LEU A 345 -15.51 -14.40 -4.26
C LEU A 345 -16.67 -15.40 -4.12
N TYR A 346 -16.37 -16.63 -3.73
CA TYR A 346 -17.34 -17.71 -3.56
C TYR A 346 -18.01 -17.76 -2.18
N VAL A 347 -17.66 -16.85 -1.27
CA VAL A 347 -18.20 -16.84 0.10
C VAL A 347 -19.30 -15.79 0.22
N SER A 348 -20.51 -16.23 0.55
CA SER A 348 -21.61 -15.33 0.88
C SER A 348 -21.41 -14.67 2.24
N ASN A 349 -21.78 -13.40 2.35
CA ASN A 349 -21.77 -12.65 3.60
C ASN A 349 -23.19 -12.53 4.15
N ILE A 350 -23.42 -13.10 5.34
CA ILE A 350 -24.71 -13.08 6.03
C ILE A 350 -24.48 -12.46 7.41
N GLY A 351 -25.10 -11.31 7.65
CA GLY A 351 -25.13 -10.68 8.96
C GLY A 351 -26.27 -11.30 9.81
N LEU A 352 -25.95 -11.78 11.02
CA LEU A 352 -26.97 -12.40 11.90
C LEU A 352 -27.76 -11.35 12.70
N SER A 353 -27.29 -10.09 12.75
CA SER A 353 -27.91 -8.97 13.48
C SER A 353 -28.14 -7.79 12.56
N GLY A 354 -28.73 -8.04 11.40
CA GLY A 354 -29.08 -7.01 10.43
C GLY A 354 -30.40 -6.34 10.69
N GLY A 355 -30.92 -5.66 9.67
CA GLY A 355 -32.23 -4.99 9.71
C GLY A 355 -33.30 -5.95 10.15
N GLY A 356 -33.98 -5.60 11.24
CA GLY A 356 -34.99 -6.41 11.85
C GLY A 356 -36.38 -6.13 11.34
N TYR A 357 -37.34 -6.76 11.94
CA TYR A 357 -38.74 -6.47 11.79
C TYR A 357 -39.32 -6.00 13.13
N HIS A 358 -40.31 -5.17 13.04
CA HIS A 358 -41.03 -4.67 14.20
C HIS A 358 -42.36 -5.39 14.33
N THR A 359 -42.71 -5.80 15.55
CA THR A 359 -43.97 -6.48 15.90
C THR A 359 -44.64 -5.76 17.08
N GLY A 360 -45.88 -6.08 17.35
CA GLY A 360 -46.66 -5.45 18.36
C GLY A 360 -47.52 -4.30 17.81
N PHE A 361 -48.38 -3.77 18.66
CA PHE A 361 -49.19 -2.58 18.34
C PHE A 361 -48.22 -1.42 18.17
N ASP A 362 -48.30 -0.68 17.10
CA ASP A 362 -47.41 0.44 16.72
C ASP A 362 -45.90 0.05 16.51
N GLY A 363 -45.56 -1.24 16.35
CA GLY A 363 -44.19 -1.63 16.09
C GLY A 363 -43.20 -1.52 17.25
N GLU A 364 -43.70 -1.56 18.48
CA GLU A 364 -42.89 -1.33 19.70
C GLU A 364 -41.82 -2.41 19.95
N VAL A 365 -42.00 -3.61 19.41
CA VAL A 365 -41.08 -4.73 19.64
C VAL A 365 -40.20 -4.93 18.42
N GLY A 366 -38.96 -4.40 18.44
CA GLY A 366 -37.93 -4.63 17.42
C GLY A 366 -37.27 -6.00 17.62
N ARG A 367 -37.11 -6.75 16.54
CA ARG A 367 -36.37 -8.00 16.48
C ARG A 367 -35.31 -7.93 15.38
N ASN A 368 -34.05 -8.18 15.73
CA ASN A 368 -33.00 -8.31 14.75
C ASN A 368 -33.21 -9.58 13.94
N GLY A 369 -33.00 -9.48 12.64
CA GLY A 369 -33.08 -10.59 11.70
C GLY A 369 -31.80 -10.78 10.90
N PRO A 370 -31.64 -11.86 10.15
CA PRO A 370 -30.54 -12.02 9.24
C PRO A 370 -30.61 -10.99 8.10
N SER A 371 -29.50 -10.37 7.78
CA SER A 371 -29.34 -9.54 6.59
C SER A 371 -28.44 -10.25 5.61
N PHE A 372 -28.84 -10.29 4.36
CA PHE A 372 -28.01 -10.82 3.28
C PHE A 372 -27.18 -9.66 2.73
N GLY A 373 -25.85 -9.79 2.86
CA GLY A 373 -24.90 -8.91 2.20
C GLY A 373 -24.73 -9.33 0.74
N SER A 374 -23.50 -9.57 0.33
CA SER A 374 -23.20 -10.09 -0.99
C SER A 374 -23.30 -11.62 -1.01
N PHE A 375 -23.86 -12.17 -2.10
CA PHE A 375 -23.85 -13.61 -2.36
C PHE A 375 -22.53 -14.03 -2.99
N GLY A 376 -22.05 -15.23 -2.64
CA GLY A 376 -20.90 -15.83 -3.28
C GLY A 376 -21.16 -16.10 -4.76
N VAL A 377 -20.13 -15.94 -5.58
CA VAL A 377 -20.16 -16.20 -7.02
C VAL A 377 -19.47 -17.54 -7.26
N GLU A 378 -20.26 -18.58 -7.52
CA GLU A 378 -19.76 -19.96 -7.64
C GLU A 378 -18.99 -20.19 -8.96
N ASP A 379 -19.33 -19.44 -10.01
CA ASP A 379 -18.72 -19.52 -11.35
C ASP A 379 -17.65 -18.45 -11.59
N ALA A 380 -17.17 -17.79 -10.53
CA ALA A 380 -16.08 -16.83 -10.63
C ALA A 380 -14.79 -17.51 -11.12
N CYS A 381 -14.24 -17.02 -12.21
CA CYS A 381 -13.01 -17.52 -12.81
C CYS A 381 -12.07 -16.36 -13.15
N TRP A 382 -10.87 -16.67 -13.56
CA TRP A 382 -9.89 -15.65 -13.99
C TRP A 382 -10.46 -14.80 -15.12
N GLU A 383 -10.36 -13.48 -14.99
CA GLU A 383 -10.51 -12.58 -16.14
C GLU A 383 -9.40 -12.83 -17.13
N ARG A 384 -9.72 -12.83 -18.43
CA ARG A 384 -8.74 -13.09 -19.48
C ARG A 384 -8.68 -11.96 -20.48
N VAL A 385 -7.46 -11.67 -20.93
CA VAL A 385 -7.18 -10.77 -22.04
C VAL A 385 -6.33 -11.51 -23.05
N ASN A 386 -6.86 -11.69 -24.26
CA ASN A 386 -6.11 -12.15 -25.41
C ASN A 386 -5.47 -10.92 -26.06
N LYS A 387 -4.14 -10.93 -26.18
CA LYS A 387 -3.38 -9.81 -26.70
C LYS A 387 -2.65 -10.24 -27.96
N LEU A 388 -2.83 -9.48 -29.02
CA LEU A 388 -2.05 -9.57 -30.27
C LEU A 388 -1.29 -8.28 -30.46
N ASP A 389 0.00 -8.38 -30.76
CA ASP A 389 0.82 -7.24 -31.10
C ASP A 389 1.67 -7.58 -32.35
N ILE A 390 1.67 -6.69 -33.32
CA ILE A 390 2.50 -6.80 -34.53
C ILE A 390 3.22 -5.46 -34.69
N GLY A 391 4.55 -5.52 -34.72
CA GLY A 391 5.38 -4.32 -34.74
C GLY A 391 6.46 -4.36 -35.82
N VAL A 392 6.86 -3.18 -36.22
CA VAL A 392 7.95 -2.93 -37.16
C VAL A 392 8.87 -1.87 -36.56
N ASP A 393 10.16 -2.19 -36.46
CA ASP A 393 11.19 -1.26 -36.05
C ASP A 393 12.10 -0.96 -37.23
N VAL A 394 12.26 0.33 -37.56
CA VAL A 394 13.04 0.78 -38.73
C VAL A 394 13.98 1.89 -38.33
N GLU A 395 15.26 1.77 -38.72
CA GLU A 395 16.23 2.85 -38.63
C GLU A 395 16.59 3.35 -40.03
N LEU A 396 16.31 4.61 -40.31
CA LEU A 396 16.59 5.27 -41.57
C LEU A 396 17.82 6.16 -41.44
N PHE A 397 18.75 6.06 -42.42
CA PHE A 397 19.94 6.90 -42.55
C PHE A 397 20.83 6.95 -41.27
N ASN A 398 20.77 5.93 -40.40
CA ASN A 398 21.43 5.87 -39.10
C ASN A 398 21.12 7.09 -38.17
N GLN A 399 19.98 7.73 -38.38
CA GLN A 399 19.58 8.95 -37.66
C GLN A 399 18.13 8.95 -37.18
N LEU A 400 17.24 8.31 -37.93
CA LEU A 400 15.81 8.33 -37.66
C LEU A 400 15.31 6.93 -37.28
N ASN A 401 14.90 6.75 -36.03
CA ASN A 401 14.28 5.52 -35.55
C ASN A 401 12.77 5.66 -35.55
N ILE A 402 12.09 4.75 -36.23
CA ILE A 402 10.63 4.68 -36.33
C ILE A 402 10.19 3.33 -35.79
N THR A 403 9.29 3.33 -34.83
CA THR A 403 8.61 2.12 -34.35
C THR A 403 7.11 2.27 -34.62
N PHE A 404 6.55 1.26 -35.22
CA PHE A 404 5.10 1.17 -35.45
C PHE A 404 4.57 -0.11 -34.86
N ASP A 405 3.49 -0.01 -34.05
CA ASP A 405 2.81 -1.13 -33.42
C ASP A 405 1.32 -1.11 -33.74
N TYR A 406 0.83 -2.27 -34.13
CA TYR A 406 -0.60 -2.56 -34.17
C TYR A 406 -0.92 -3.58 -33.09
N PHE A 407 -1.77 -3.20 -32.16
CA PHE A 407 -2.19 -4.09 -31.07
C PHE A 407 -3.70 -4.29 -31.06
N PHE A 408 -4.11 -5.47 -30.63
CA PHE A 408 -5.51 -5.83 -30.46
C PHE A 408 -5.69 -6.61 -29.15
N ASP A 409 -6.52 -6.08 -28.25
CA ASP A 409 -6.84 -6.67 -26.96
C ASP A 409 -8.31 -7.12 -26.94
N HIS A 410 -8.55 -8.40 -26.69
CA HIS A 410 -9.89 -8.93 -26.44
C HIS A 410 -10.02 -9.40 -25.02
N ARG A 411 -10.85 -8.71 -24.22
CA ARG A 411 -11.12 -9.01 -22.82
C ARG A 411 -12.41 -9.78 -22.68
N HIS A 412 -12.39 -10.83 -21.85
CA HIS A 412 -13.54 -11.68 -21.57
C HIS A 412 -13.49 -12.26 -20.18
N LYS A 413 -14.60 -12.87 -19.74
CA LYS A 413 -14.78 -13.40 -18.37
C LYS A 413 -14.62 -12.32 -17.28
N ILE A 414 -15.05 -11.09 -17.57
CA ILE A 414 -15.01 -9.97 -16.65
C ILE A 414 -16.16 -10.10 -15.66
N LEU A 415 -15.85 -10.16 -14.36
CA LEU A 415 -16.86 -10.11 -13.31
C LEU A 415 -17.42 -8.69 -13.21
N MET A 416 -18.70 -8.53 -13.39
CA MET A 416 -19.39 -7.26 -13.30
C MET A 416 -20.53 -7.34 -12.30
N LYS A 417 -20.70 -6.28 -11.52
CA LYS A 417 -21.87 -6.12 -10.67
C LYS A 417 -23.12 -5.99 -11.55
N ARG A 418 -24.14 -6.77 -11.28
CA ARG A 418 -25.46 -6.55 -11.88
C ARG A 418 -25.97 -5.21 -11.42
N GLY A 419 -25.86 -4.20 -12.30
CA GLY A 419 -26.59 -2.95 -12.13
C GLY A 419 -28.09 -3.26 -12.18
N SER A 420 -28.92 -2.42 -11.54
CA SER A 420 -30.36 -2.58 -11.44
C SER A 420 -31.00 -2.87 -12.80
N TRP A 421 -31.18 -4.14 -13.11
CA TRP A 421 -32.24 -4.51 -14.03
C TRP A 421 -33.56 -4.19 -13.32
N PRO A 422 -34.48 -3.42 -13.92
CA PRO A 422 -35.81 -3.35 -13.37
C PRO A 422 -36.32 -4.80 -13.28
N THR A 423 -36.60 -5.24 -12.07
CA THR A 423 -37.38 -6.46 -11.86
C THR A 423 -38.73 -6.21 -12.45
N LEU A 424 -38.89 -6.48 -13.72
CA LEU A 424 -40.21 -6.72 -14.33
C LEU A 424 -40.65 -8.07 -13.76
N LEU A 425 -41.43 -7.96 -12.72
CA LEU A 425 -42.30 -9.03 -12.26
C LEU A 425 -43.34 -9.34 -13.31
#